data_619809f11743f2c67ef29854096d2098
#
_entry.id   619809f11743f2c67ef29854096d2098
#
_cell.length_a   1.000
_cell.length_b   1.000
_cell.length_c   1.000
_cell.angle_alpha   90.00
_cell.angle_beta   90.00
_cell.angle_gamma   90.00
#
_symmetry.space_group_name_H-M   'P 1'
#
loop_
_entity.id
_entity.type
_entity.pdbx_description
1 polymer ?
#
loop_
_entity_poly.entity_id
_entity_poly.type
_entity_poly.pdbx_seq_one_letter_code
_entity_poly.pdbx_strand_id
1 'polypeptide(L)' 'VKTPIPIECRVQRPARPAMPTGALAPGVDLDRFAAAAMAEIELRDGYELELNAALDACTSQIAGRRGR' A
#
# COMPACT_ATOMS: atom_id res chain seq x y z
N VAL A 1 34.15 -0.55 15.76
CA VAL A 1 32.89 0.03 15.35
C VAL A 1 32.32 -0.77 14.18
N LYS A 2 31.13 -1.26 14.36
CA LYS A 2 30.48 -2.02 13.31
C LYS A 2 29.71 -1.12 12.36
N THR A 3 30.00 -1.25 11.09
CA THR A 3 29.22 -0.54 10.09
C THR A 3 27.94 -1.33 9.85
N PRO A 4 26.76 -0.70 9.98
CA PRO A 4 25.53 -1.43 9.74
C PRO A 4 25.45 -1.88 8.29
N ILE A 5 25.11 -3.15 8.13
CA ILE A 5 24.90 -3.71 6.80
C ILE A 5 23.42 -3.50 6.45
N PRO A 6 23.12 -2.85 5.34
CA PRO A 6 21.72 -2.67 4.97
C PRO A 6 21.06 -4.03 4.75
N ILE A 7 19.94 -4.25 5.40
CA ILE A 7 19.18 -5.48 5.25
C ILE A 7 18.11 -5.22 4.20
N GLU A 8 18.25 -5.89 3.08
CA GLU A 8 17.28 -5.73 2.01
C GLU A 8 16.02 -6.52 2.33
N CYS A 9 14.89 -5.86 2.19
CA CYS A 9 13.60 -6.46 2.40
C CYS A 9 13.18 -7.20 1.13
N ARG A 10 12.98 -8.51 1.23
CA ARG A 10 12.64 -9.34 0.06
C ARG A 10 11.14 -9.47 -0.17
N VAL A 11 10.38 -8.60 0.45
CA VAL A 11 8.93 -8.58 0.26
C VAL A 11 8.61 -7.73 -0.96
N GLN A 12 7.78 -8.29 -1.84
CA GLN A 12 7.38 -7.56 -3.03
C GLN A 12 6.41 -6.45 -2.66
N ARG A 13 6.67 -5.26 -3.20
CA ARG A 13 5.78 -4.13 -2.97
C ARG A 13 4.47 -4.35 -3.71
N PRO A 14 3.32 -4.19 -3.04
CA PRO A 14 2.05 -4.28 -3.73
C PRO A 14 1.90 -3.20 -4.80
N ALA A 15 1.30 -3.56 -5.91
CA ALA A 15 1.03 -2.61 -6.98
C ALA A 15 -0.14 -1.71 -6.58
N ARG A 16 0.02 -0.40 -6.80
CA ARG A 16 -1.05 0.53 -6.51
C ARG A 16 -2.19 0.31 -7.50
N PRO A 17 -3.43 0.11 -7.03
CA PRO A 17 -4.56 -0.05 -7.94
C PRO A 17 -4.90 1.26 -8.64
N ALA A 18 -5.52 1.14 -9.82
CA ALA A 18 -6.04 2.32 -10.51
C ALA A 18 -7.20 2.90 -9.69
N MET A 19 -7.20 4.21 -9.50
CA MET A 19 -8.22 4.87 -8.69
C MET A 19 -9.42 5.28 -9.55
N PRO A 20 -10.65 4.92 -9.14
CA PRO A 20 -11.84 5.23 -9.93
C PRO A 20 -12.04 6.71 -10.20
N THR A 21 -11.72 7.59 -9.23
CA THR A 21 -11.90 9.02 -9.42
C THR A 21 -10.96 9.58 -10.49
N GLY A 22 -9.81 8.95 -10.71
CA GLY A 22 -8.88 9.37 -11.73
C GLY A 22 -9.37 9.12 -13.16
N ALA A 23 -10.35 8.23 -13.33
CA ALA A 23 -10.91 7.90 -14.63
C ALA A 23 -12.14 8.73 -14.97
N LEU A 24 -12.60 9.59 -14.06
CA LEU A 24 -13.81 10.39 -14.28
C LEU A 24 -13.54 11.54 -15.22
N ALA A 25 -14.48 11.78 -16.13
CA ALA A 25 -14.42 12.91 -17.03
C ALA A 25 -14.90 14.18 -16.31
N PRO A 26 -14.43 15.37 -16.72
CA PRO A 26 -14.96 16.62 -16.19
C PRO A 26 -16.47 16.73 -16.42
N GLY A 27 -17.22 17.26 -15.46
CA GLY A 27 -18.63 17.45 -15.58
C GLY A 27 -19.49 16.24 -15.25
N VAL A 28 -18.87 15.19 -14.69
CA VAL A 28 -19.63 14.02 -14.24
C VAL A 28 -20.58 14.40 -13.12
N ASP A 29 -21.74 13.73 -13.06
CA ASP A 29 -22.75 14.06 -12.05
C ASP A 29 -22.28 13.62 -10.65
N LEU A 30 -22.95 14.19 -9.64
CA LEU A 30 -22.58 13.99 -8.25
C LEU A 30 -22.70 12.53 -7.82
N ASP A 31 -23.78 11.87 -8.27
CA ASP A 31 -24.00 10.47 -7.90
C ASP A 31 -22.89 9.57 -8.41
N ARG A 32 -22.47 9.79 -9.63
CA ARG A 32 -21.39 9.01 -10.23
C ARG A 32 -20.05 9.30 -9.54
N PHE A 33 -19.82 10.56 -9.21
CA PHE A 33 -18.63 10.94 -8.47
C PHE A 33 -18.61 10.27 -7.09
N ALA A 34 -19.75 10.33 -6.37
CA ALA A 34 -19.84 9.72 -5.05
C ALA A 34 -19.60 8.22 -5.09
N ALA A 35 -20.17 7.53 -6.08
CA ALA A 35 -19.96 6.09 -6.24
C ALA A 35 -18.49 5.77 -6.49
N ALA A 36 -17.84 6.55 -7.35
CA ALA A 36 -16.42 6.36 -7.64
C ALA A 36 -15.55 6.64 -6.41
N ALA A 37 -15.90 7.67 -5.64
CA ALA A 37 -15.15 8.01 -4.43
C ALA A 37 -15.27 6.92 -3.38
N MET A 38 -16.46 6.34 -3.20
CA MET A 38 -16.64 5.23 -2.25
C MET A 38 -15.88 3.99 -2.67
N ALA A 39 -15.91 3.68 -3.97
CA ALA A 39 -15.12 2.56 -4.49
C ALA A 39 -13.63 2.79 -4.30
N GLU A 40 -13.18 4.03 -4.47
CA GLU A 40 -11.78 4.38 -4.27
C GLU A 40 -11.37 4.21 -2.81
N ILE A 41 -12.24 4.57 -1.87
CA ILE A 41 -11.95 4.40 -0.44
C ILE A 41 -11.72 2.92 -0.14
N GLU A 42 -12.56 2.03 -0.66
CA GLU A 42 -12.38 0.60 -0.48
C GLU A 42 -11.07 0.10 -1.07
N LEU A 43 -10.72 0.58 -2.27
CA LEU A 43 -9.46 0.20 -2.92
C LEU A 43 -8.26 0.69 -2.12
N ARG A 44 -8.33 1.90 -1.60
CA ARG A 44 -7.24 2.45 -0.79
C ARG A 44 -7.09 1.69 0.52
N ASP A 45 -8.20 1.32 1.15
CA ASP A 45 -8.15 0.52 2.38
C ASP A 45 -7.49 -0.83 2.13
N GLY A 46 -7.85 -1.49 1.03
CA GLY A 46 -7.23 -2.76 0.67
C GLY A 46 -5.75 -2.62 0.38
N TYR A 47 -5.38 -1.58 -0.36
CA TYR A 47 -3.99 -1.31 -0.67
C TYR A 47 -3.18 -1.01 0.60
N GLU A 48 -3.76 -0.26 1.51
CA GLU A 48 -3.14 0.07 2.79
C GLU A 48 -2.87 -1.19 3.62
N LEU A 49 -3.85 -2.11 3.65
CA LEU A 49 -3.67 -3.38 4.33
C LEU A 49 -2.53 -4.19 3.71
N GLU A 50 -2.43 -4.21 2.39
CA GLU A 50 -1.35 -4.90 1.71
C GLU A 50 0.00 -4.27 2.00
N LEU A 51 0.07 -2.94 2.01
CA LEU A 51 1.30 -2.23 2.35
C LEU A 51 1.72 -2.51 3.79
N ASN A 52 0.77 -2.49 4.72
CA ASN A 52 1.06 -2.77 6.11
C ASN A 52 1.54 -4.20 6.30
N ALA A 53 0.93 -5.15 5.60
CA ALA A 53 1.36 -6.55 5.65
C ALA A 53 2.79 -6.70 5.13
N ALA A 54 3.12 -5.99 4.06
CA ALA A 54 4.47 -6.02 3.50
C ALA A 54 5.49 -5.42 4.48
N LEU A 55 5.12 -4.32 5.11
CA LEU A 55 5.99 -3.70 6.11
C LEU A 55 6.18 -4.60 7.32
N ASP A 56 5.11 -5.24 7.79
CA ASP A 56 5.19 -6.15 8.92
C ASP A 56 6.10 -7.33 8.61
N ALA A 57 5.99 -7.89 7.42
CA ALA A 57 6.85 -8.99 7.00
C ALA A 57 8.31 -8.55 6.94
N CYS A 58 8.55 -7.34 6.45
CA CYS A 58 9.89 -6.76 6.40
C CYS A 58 10.46 -6.55 7.80
N THR A 59 9.65 -5.98 8.69
CA THR A 59 10.05 -5.72 10.07
C THR A 59 10.32 -7.02 10.81
N SER A 60 9.51 -8.04 10.57
CA SER A 60 9.70 -9.35 11.19
C SER A 60 11.00 -10.00 10.77
N GLN A 61 11.40 -9.85 9.50
CA GLN A 61 12.67 -10.36 9.02
C GLN A 61 13.84 -9.70 9.74
N ILE A 62 13.78 -8.40 9.89
CA ILE A 62 14.82 -7.63 10.58
C ILE A 62 14.88 -8.01 12.06
N ALA A 63 13.72 -8.09 12.71
CA ALA A 63 13.63 -8.45 14.12
C ALA A 63 14.15 -9.86 14.36
N GLY A 64 13.82 -10.80 13.46
CA GLY A 64 14.32 -12.17 13.56
C GLY A 64 15.83 -12.26 13.48
N ARG A 65 16.44 -11.44 12.65
CA ARG A 65 17.90 -11.41 12.53
C ARG A 65 18.56 -10.77 13.74
N ARG A 66 17.91 -9.75 14.31
CA ARG A 66 18.43 -9.07 15.49
C ARG A 66 18.35 -9.94 16.73
N GLY A 67 17.39 -10.82 16.79
CA GLY A 67 17.16 -11.66 17.95
C GLY A 67 18.21 -12.73 18.13
N ARG A 68 19.21 -12.79 17.28
CA ARG A 68 20.26 -13.81 17.29
C ARG A 68 21.66 -13.18 17.36
#